data_5dd6d624b2ed17ce3850d45a65c50be3
#
_entry.id   5dd6d624b2ed17ce3850d45a65c50be3
#
_cell.length_a   1.000
_cell.length_b   1.000
_cell.length_c   1.000
_cell.angle_alpha   90.00
_cell.angle_beta   90.00
_cell.angle_gamma   90.00
#
_symmetry.space_group_name_H-M   'P 1'
#
loop_
_entity.id
_entity.type
_entity.pdbx_description
1 polymer ?
#
loop_
_entity_poly.entity_id
_entity_poly.type
_entity_poly.pdbx_seq_one_letter_code
_entity_poly.pdbx_strand_id
1 'polypeptide(L)'
;IANNVRTERHYDIVKTSIEKYCALEVLGYIPPLEDISLESRQLGLVPSGETEDLDKKIAILGRLVEEYVDIDRIIELSESEAVTSNFELNMFIEDPDVRDLARGKKIAVAYDKAFNFYYDSNLELLEDIGVELEFFSPLEDESVPEADIIYIGGGFPEVFADQLEANKSMRDSIYKAYEADKPIYAECG
;
A
#
# COMPACT_ATOMS: atom_id res chain seq x y z
N ILE A 1 -0.36 -22.58 -5.99
CA ILE A 1 -1.56 -22.72 -5.14
C ILE A 1 -2.79 -22.52 -6.01
N ALA A 2 -3.76 -23.45 -5.97
CA ALA A 2 -5.03 -23.32 -6.68
C ALA A 2 -6.06 -22.58 -5.81
N ASN A 3 -6.81 -21.63 -6.38
CA ASN A 3 -7.80 -20.87 -5.65
C ASN A 3 -9.23 -21.30 -6.01
N ASN A 4 -10.20 -21.13 -5.10
CA ASN A 4 -11.60 -21.49 -5.29
C ASN A 4 -11.84 -22.98 -5.57
N VAL A 5 -11.10 -23.86 -4.95
CA VAL A 5 -11.22 -25.32 -5.13
C VAL A 5 -12.17 -25.89 -4.08
N ARG A 6 -13.32 -26.40 -4.51
CA ARG A 6 -14.43 -26.81 -3.61
C ARG A 6 -14.28 -28.17 -2.96
N THR A 7 -13.54 -29.08 -3.57
CA THR A 7 -13.42 -30.48 -3.12
C THR A 7 -12.04 -31.04 -3.43
N GLU A 8 -11.60 -32.03 -2.67
CA GLU A 8 -10.34 -32.75 -2.92
C GLU A 8 -10.29 -33.33 -4.35
N ARG A 9 -11.39 -33.91 -4.83
CA ARG A 9 -11.46 -34.41 -6.19
C ARG A 9 -11.24 -33.33 -7.25
N HIS A 10 -11.75 -32.12 -7.01
CA HIS A 10 -11.50 -30.97 -7.88
C HIS A 10 -10.01 -30.58 -7.81
N TYR A 11 -9.45 -30.58 -6.62
CA TYR A 11 -8.02 -30.33 -6.43
C TYR A 11 -7.15 -31.32 -7.19
N ASP A 12 -7.41 -32.62 -7.06
CA ASP A 12 -6.66 -33.65 -7.75
C ASP A 12 -6.65 -33.49 -9.28
N ILE A 13 -7.80 -33.12 -9.86
CA ILE A 13 -7.91 -32.85 -11.29
C ILE A 13 -7.06 -31.64 -11.68
N VAL A 14 -7.16 -30.54 -10.93
CA VAL A 14 -6.40 -29.33 -11.19
C VAL A 14 -4.90 -29.59 -11.03
N LYS A 15 -4.49 -30.22 -9.93
CA LYS A 15 -3.12 -30.59 -9.63
C LYS A 15 -2.53 -31.44 -10.75
N THR A 16 -3.17 -32.56 -11.07
CA THR A 16 -2.69 -33.48 -12.12
C THR A 16 -2.56 -32.78 -13.47
N SER A 17 -3.48 -31.88 -13.79
CA SER A 17 -3.44 -31.14 -15.05
C SER A 17 -2.28 -30.14 -15.10
N ILE A 18 -2.08 -29.38 -14.05
CA ILE A 18 -0.99 -28.39 -13.97
C ILE A 18 0.37 -29.09 -14.00
N GLU A 19 0.54 -30.13 -13.18
CA GLU A 19 1.80 -30.88 -13.11
C GLU A 19 2.13 -31.55 -14.47
N LYS A 20 1.11 -32.09 -15.13
CA LYS A 20 1.30 -32.78 -16.41
C LYS A 20 1.59 -31.83 -17.58
N TYR A 21 0.90 -30.71 -17.67
CA TYR A 21 0.95 -29.87 -18.86
C TYR A 21 1.80 -28.60 -18.69
N CYS A 22 2.02 -28.16 -17.44
CA CYS A 22 2.81 -26.97 -17.17
C CYS A 22 4.17 -27.30 -16.54
N ALA A 23 4.41 -28.56 -16.11
CA ALA A 23 5.59 -28.98 -15.36
C ALA A 23 5.85 -28.13 -14.10
N LEU A 24 4.78 -27.68 -13.44
CA LEU A 24 4.81 -26.90 -12.21
C LEU A 24 4.28 -27.74 -11.06
N GLU A 25 4.99 -27.74 -9.93
CA GLU A 25 4.54 -28.36 -8.69
C GLU A 25 3.35 -27.60 -8.10
N VAL A 26 2.30 -28.30 -7.67
CA VAL A 26 1.12 -27.69 -7.06
C VAL A 26 1.14 -27.94 -5.55
N LEU A 27 1.33 -26.87 -4.79
CA LEU A 27 1.63 -26.90 -3.36
C LEU A 27 0.41 -26.74 -2.45
N GLY A 28 -0.78 -26.84 -2.99
CA GLY A 28 -2.00 -26.75 -2.21
C GLY A 28 -3.13 -25.99 -2.91
N TYR A 29 -4.20 -25.75 -2.15
CA TYR A 29 -5.35 -25.01 -2.65
C TYR A 29 -6.02 -24.21 -1.53
N ILE A 30 -6.81 -23.21 -1.91
CA ILE A 30 -7.69 -22.46 -1.01
C ILE A 30 -9.14 -22.75 -1.40
N PRO A 31 -9.97 -23.24 -0.46
CA PRO A 31 -11.39 -23.43 -0.70
C PRO A 31 -12.14 -22.10 -0.90
N PRO A 32 -13.36 -22.11 -1.45
CA PRO A 32 -14.19 -20.92 -1.51
C PRO A 32 -14.49 -20.40 -0.10
N LEU A 33 -14.41 -19.10 0.09
CA LEU A 33 -14.60 -18.43 1.36
C LEU A 33 -15.89 -17.62 1.26
N GLU A 34 -16.99 -18.13 1.84
CA GLU A 34 -18.29 -17.47 1.81
C GLU A 34 -18.34 -16.29 2.79
N ASP A 35 -17.61 -16.38 3.91
CA ASP A 35 -17.65 -15.40 5.01
C ASP A 35 -16.47 -14.38 4.97
N ILE A 36 -15.58 -14.47 3.99
CA ILE A 36 -14.42 -13.59 3.88
C ILE A 36 -14.43 -12.94 2.50
N SER A 37 -15.32 -12.01 2.30
CA SER A 37 -15.27 -11.16 1.13
C SER A 37 -14.60 -9.83 1.49
N LEU A 38 -13.65 -9.43 0.66
CA LEU A 38 -13.16 -8.06 0.66
C LEU A 38 -14.00 -7.29 -0.35
N GLU A 39 -14.61 -6.21 0.12
CA GLU A 39 -15.37 -5.35 -0.78
C GLU A 39 -14.43 -4.71 -1.81
N SER A 40 -14.91 -4.62 -3.03
CA SER A 40 -14.16 -3.95 -4.10
C SER A 40 -14.75 -2.58 -4.38
N ARG A 41 -13.89 -1.62 -4.69
CA ARG A 41 -14.23 -0.30 -5.22
C ARG A 41 -13.95 -0.22 -6.72
N GLN A 42 -14.36 0.86 -7.33
CA GLN A 42 -14.22 1.06 -8.78
C GLN A 42 -12.76 0.91 -9.26
N LEU A 43 -11.79 1.27 -8.45
CA LEU A 43 -10.35 1.20 -8.76
C LEU A 43 -9.56 0.25 -7.85
N GLY A 44 -10.21 -0.72 -7.22
CA GLY A 44 -9.50 -1.67 -6.36
C GLY A 44 -10.31 -2.20 -5.20
N LEU A 45 -9.64 -2.54 -4.12
CA LEU A 45 -10.25 -3.02 -2.87
C LEU A 45 -10.47 -1.84 -1.91
N VAL A 46 -11.39 -2.04 -0.97
CA VAL A 46 -11.54 -1.13 0.18
C VAL A 46 -10.23 -1.14 0.99
N PRO A 47 -9.67 0.02 1.35
CA PRO A 47 -8.46 0.09 2.17
C PRO A 47 -8.59 -0.65 3.49
N SER A 48 -7.46 -1.13 4.00
CA SER A 48 -7.42 -1.90 5.26
C SER A 48 -8.02 -1.14 6.45
N GLY A 49 -7.80 0.16 6.55
CA GLY A 49 -8.33 1.02 7.61
C GLY A 49 -9.86 1.21 7.59
N GLU A 50 -10.52 0.83 6.47
CA GLU A 50 -11.97 0.90 6.31
C GLU A 50 -12.64 -0.49 6.32
N THR A 51 -11.83 -1.57 6.30
CA THR A 51 -12.34 -2.95 6.26
C THR A 51 -12.71 -3.41 7.66
N GLU A 52 -13.99 -3.67 7.90
CA GLU A 52 -14.43 -4.23 9.17
C GLU A 52 -13.90 -5.65 9.38
N ASP A 53 -13.56 -5.98 10.63
CA ASP A 53 -13.09 -7.30 11.05
C ASP A 53 -11.86 -7.84 10.28
N LEU A 54 -10.99 -6.95 9.77
CA LEU A 54 -9.83 -7.32 8.96
C LEU A 54 -8.94 -8.35 9.67
N ASP A 55 -8.63 -8.14 10.96
CA ASP A 55 -7.79 -9.07 11.74
C ASP A 55 -8.40 -10.47 11.83
N LYS A 56 -9.72 -10.57 11.96
CA LYS A 56 -10.40 -11.87 11.95
C LYS A 56 -10.32 -12.52 10.58
N LYS A 57 -10.50 -11.76 9.51
CA LYS A 57 -10.38 -12.25 8.13
C LYS A 57 -8.96 -12.77 7.87
N ILE A 58 -7.95 -12.03 8.28
CA ILE A 58 -6.53 -12.44 8.16
C ILE A 58 -6.28 -13.72 8.97
N ALA A 59 -6.76 -13.80 10.22
CA ALA A 59 -6.58 -14.98 11.05
C ALA A 59 -7.27 -16.24 10.48
N ILE A 60 -8.41 -16.09 9.81
CA ILE A 60 -9.07 -17.21 9.14
C ILE A 60 -8.28 -17.62 7.90
N LEU A 61 -7.83 -16.67 7.08
CA LEU A 61 -6.99 -16.94 5.91
C LEU A 61 -5.68 -17.63 6.30
N GLY A 62 -5.02 -17.17 7.36
CA GLY A 62 -3.80 -17.79 7.88
C GLY A 62 -4.01 -19.27 8.22
N ARG A 63 -5.06 -19.60 8.96
CA ARG A 63 -5.39 -21.00 9.29
C ARG A 63 -5.67 -21.86 8.07
N LEU A 64 -6.36 -21.31 7.06
CA LEU A 64 -6.62 -22.05 5.82
C LEU A 64 -5.33 -22.29 5.02
N VAL A 65 -4.44 -21.33 5.01
CA VAL A 65 -3.12 -21.52 4.39
C VAL A 65 -2.33 -22.60 5.12
N GLU A 66 -2.31 -22.60 6.45
CA GLU A 66 -1.66 -23.66 7.25
C GLU A 66 -2.28 -25.04 7.02
N GLU A 67 -3.59 -25.14 6.80
CA GLU A 67 -4.31 -26.39 6.63
C GLU A 67 -4.19 -26.99 5.22
N TYR A 68 -4.21 -26.14 4.18
CA TYR A 68 -4.37 -26.57 2.80
C TYR A 68 -3.16 -26.34 1.90
N VAL A 69 -2.12 -25.67 2.39
CA VAL A 69 -0.93 -25.31 1.60
C VAL A 69 0.33 -25.86 2.23
N ASP A 70 1.19 -26.48 1.42
CA ASP A 70 2.51 -26.95 1.84
C ASP A 70 3.49 -25.79 1.97
N ILE A 71 3.46 -25.14 3.13
CA ILE A 71 4.28 -23.96 3.44
C ILE A 71 5.76 -24.34 3.49
N ASP A 72 6.09 -25.50 4.06
CA ASP A 72 7.48 -25.95 4.18
C ASP A 72 8.11 -26.08 2.79
N ARG A 73 7.35 -26.63 1.84
CA ARG A 73 7.82 -26.75 0.47
C ARG A 73 7.96 -25.40 -0.25
N ILE A 74 7.10 -24.44 0.07
CA ILE A 74 7.24 -23.07 -0.45
C ILE A 74 8.54 -22.44 0.05
N ILE A 75 8.84 -22.59 1.34
CA ILE A 75 10.06 -22.07 1.96
C ILE A 75 11.29 -22.72 1.31
N GLU A 76 11.28 -24.06 1.20
CA GLU A 76 12.37 -24.81 0.54
C GLU A 76 12.63 -24.33 -0.91
N LEU A 77 11.57 -24.12 -1.68
CA LEU A 77 11.68 -23.60 -3.05
C LEU A 77 12.13 -22.14 -3.12
N SER A 78 11.89 -21.37 -2.08
CA SER A 78 12.32 -19.96 -1.99
C SER A 78 13.79 -19.81 -1.61
N GLU A 79 14.41 -20.84 -1.03
CA GLU A 79 15.83 -20.90 -0.71
C GLU A 79 16.69 -21.13 -1.98
N SER A 80 16.43 -20.40 -3.04
CA SER A 80 17.34 -20.32 -4.16
C SER A 80 18.58 -19.53 -3.76
N GLU A 81 19.75 -19.84 -4.36
CA GLU A 81 20.97 -19.08 -4.13
C GLU A 81 20.64 -17.58 -4.19
N ALA A 82 20.84 -16.93 -3.05
CA ALA A 82 20.55 -15.50 -2.94
C ALA A 82 21.31 -14.79 -4.06
N VAL A 83 20.60 -14.29 -5.02
CA VAL A 83 21.15 -13.28 -5.92
C VAL A 83 21.44 -12.07 -5.02
N THR A 84 22.63 -12.04 -4.46
CA THR A 84 23.16 -10.83 -3.83
C THR A 84 23.37 -9.83 -4.97
N SER A 85 22.25 -9.23 -5.39
CA SER A 85 22.37 -7.98 -6.11
C SER A 85 22.87 -6.99 -5.08
N ASN A 86 24.12 -6.56 -5.20
CA ASN A 86 24.60 -5.33 -4.60
C ASN A 86 23.86 -4.15 -5.26
N PHE A 87 22.52 -4.16 -5.14
CA PHE A 87 21.73 -3.03 -5.53
C PHE A 87 21.88 -2.02 -4.39
N GLU A 88 22.85 -1.11 -4.57
CA GLU A 88 23.06 -0.01 -3.65
C GLU A 88 21.88 0.98 -3.77
N LEU A 89 20.77 0.63 -3.12
CA LEU A 89 19.65 1.55 -2.89
C LEU A 89 20.13 2.78 -2.11
N ASN A 90 21.25 2.61 -1.42
CA ASN A 90 21.91 3.64 -0.62
C ASN A 90 22.54 4.77 -1.43
N MET A 91 22.70 4.63 -2.75
CA MET A 91 23.42 5.60 -3.55
C MET A 91 22.82 7.02 -3.53
N PHE A 92 21.48 7.11 -3.40
CA PHE A 92 20.79 8.41 -3.26
C PHE A 92 20.74 8.90 -1.82
N ILE A 93 20.66 7.97 -0.85
CA ILE A 93 20.61 8.28 0.59
C ILE A 93 21.97 8.77 1.09
N GLU A 94 23.06 8.28 0.49
CA GLU A 94 24.43 8.64 0.88
C GLU A 94 24.98 9.86 0.14
N ASP A 95 24.25 10.40 -0.85
CA ASP A 95 24.65 11.61 -1.56
C ASP A 95 24.62 12.83 -0.60
N PRO A 96 25.79 13.42 -0.28
CA PRO A 96 25.87 14.54 0.64
C PRO A 96 25.03 15.75 0.19
N ASP A 97 24.95 15.99 -1.12
CA ASP A 97 24.22 17.13 -1.67
C ASP A 97 22.69 16.96 -1.47
N VAL A 98 22.18 15.74 -1.61
CA VAL A 98 20.76 15.43 -1.34
C VAL A 98 20.44 15.60 0.15
N ARG A 99 21.28 15.08 1.04
CA ARG A 99 21.11 15.23 2.49
C ARG A 99 21.20 16.68 2.95
N ASP A 100 22.12 17.46 2.40
CA ASP A 100 22.26 18.89 2.75
C ASP A 100 21.05 19.71 2.26
N LEU A 101 20.49 19.39 1.09
CA LEU A 101 19.26 20.01 0.59
C LEU A 101 18.02 19.62 1.40
N ALA A 102 17.94 18.39 1.89
CA ALA A 102 16.81 17.83 2.64
C ALA A 102 16.80 18.27 4.12
N ARG A 103 17.98 18.47 4.69
CA ARG A 103 18.14 18.73 6.12
C ARG A 103 17.35 19.95 6.59
N GLY A 104 16.46 19.70 7.56
CA GLY A 104 15.63 20.73 8.18
C GLY A 104 14.49 21.22 7.26
N LYS A 105 14.28 20.56 6.14
CA LYS A 105 13.08 20.78 5.33
C LYS A 105 11.90 20.05 5.93
N LYS A 106 10.74 20.67 5.81
CA LYS A 106 9.48 20.12 6.29
C LYS A 106 8.55 19.85 5.09
N ILE A 107 7.96 18.66 5.04
CA ILE A 107 6.94 18.29 4.06
C ILE A 107 5.62 18.07 4.77
N ALA A 108 4.58 18.80 4.37
CA ALA A 108 3.21 18.53 4.78
C ALA A 108 2.63 17.40 3.91
N VAL A 109 2.28 16.28 4.52
CA VAL A 109 1.77 15.09 3.83
C VAL A 109 0.27 14.95 4.08
N ALA A 110 -0.54 15.01 3.02
CA ALA A 110 -1.97 14.76 3.11
C ALA A 110 -2.22 13.29 3.42
N TYR A 111 -2.78 12.97 4.58
CA TYR A 111 -2.99 11.57 4.99
C TYR A 111 -4.29 11.40 5.74
N ASP A 112 -5.29 10.81 5.06
CA ASP A 112 -6.58 10.45 5.63
C ASP A 112 -7.27 9.37 4.76
N LYS A 113 -8.58 9.20 4.95
CA LYS A 113 -9.37 8.22 4.18
C LYS A 113 -9.45 8.55 2.68
N ALA A 114 -9.32 9.81 2.30
CA ALA A 114 -9.33 10.23 0.91
C ALA A 114 -7.96 10.10 0.24
N PHE A 115 -6.87 10.29 1.01
CA PHE A 115 -5.49 10.28 0.53
C PHE A 115 -4.65 9.34 1.40
N ASN A 116 -4.46 8.09 0.95
CA ASN A 116 -3.77 7.05 1.73
C ASN A 116 -2.88 6.13 0.89
N PHE A 117 -2.65 6.43 -0.38
CA PHE A 117 -1.78 5.63 -1.23
C PHE A 117 -0.36 6.12 -1.14
N TYR A 118 0.32 5.68 -0.09
CA TYR A 118 1.74 5.93 0.14
C TYR A 118 2.48 4.61 0.30
N TYR A 119 3.72 4.58 -0.15
CA TYR A 119 4.64 3.52 0.22
C TYR A 119 5.38 3.96 1.48
N ASP A 120 5.28 3.18 2.55
CA ASP A 120 5.96 3.48 3.81
C ASP A 120 7.46 3.67 3.59
N SER A 121 8.06 2.85 2.73
CA SER A 121 9.47 2.99 2.35
C SER A 121 9.85 4.34 1.73
N ASN A 122 8.92 5.01 1.05
CA ASN A 122 9.17 6.35 0.50
C ASN A 122 9.13 7.41 1.60
N LEU A 123 8.21 7.27 2.56
CA LEU A 123 8.11 8.17 3.71
C LEU A 123 9.34 7.99 4.62
N GLU A 124 9.71 6.76 4.94
CA GLU A 124 10.93 6.42 5.69
C GLU A 124 12.19 6.99 5.00
N LEU A 125 12.29 6.87 3.68
CA LEU A 125 13.39 7.42 2.91
C LEU A 125 13.52 8.93 3.07
N LEU A 126 12.40 9.67 3.02
CA LEU A 126 12.39 11.12 3.23
C LEU A 126 12.88 11.49 4.64
N GLU A 127 12.47 10.75 5.68
CA GLU A 127 12.94 10.93 7.05
C GLU A 127 14.44 10.60 7.18
N ASP A 128 14.90 9.51 6.56
CA ASP A 128 16.30 9.07 6.57
C ASP A 128 17.27 10.09 5.95
N ILE A 129 16.82 10.84 4.95
CA ILE A 129 17.63 11.93 4.37
C ILE A 129 17.53 13.25 5.16
N GLY A 130 16.70 13.30 6.22
CA GLY A 130 16.63 14.42 7.16
C GLY A 130 15.47 15.38 6.97
N VAL A 131 14.42 14.97 6.26
CA VAL A 131 13.17 15.70 6.11
C VAL A 131 12.27 15.45 7.32
N GLU A 132 11.59 16.48 7.81
CA GLU A 132 10.51 16.38 8.80
C GLU A 132 9.18 16.19 8.07
N LEU A 133 8.45 15.11 8.38
CA LEU A 133 7.11 14.88 7.84
C LEU A 133 6.05 15.35 8.82
N GLU A 134 5.11 16.19 8.36
CA GLU A 134 3.95 16.60 9.13
C GLU A 134 2.67 16.20 8.39
N PHE A 135 1.94 15.25 8.99
CA PHE A 135 0.71 14.72 8.40
C PHE A 135 -0.48 15.63 8.70
N PHE A 136 -1.36 15.80 7.71
CA PHE A 136 -2.62 16.54 7.86
C PHE A 136 -3.76 15.85 7.12
N SER A 137 -4.98 16.07 7.58
CA SER A 137 -6.19 15.52 6.95
C SER A 137 -6.90 16.57 6.10
N PRO A 138 -6.91 16.44 4.77
CA PRO A 138 -7.75 17.29 3.92
C PRO A 138 -9.24 17.22 4.23
N LEU A 139 -9.72 16.14 4.86
CA LEU A 139 -11.12 15.98 5.25
C LEU A 139 -11.47 16.70 6.57
N GLU A 140 -10.55 16.71 7.54
CA GLU A 140 -10.86 17.07 8.94
C GLU A 140 -10.15 18.36 9.39
N ASP A 141 -8.94 18.65 8.89
CA ASP A 141 -8.19 19.82 9.29
C ASP A 141 -8.66 21.09 8.58
N GLU A 142 -8.47 22.24 9.21
CA GLU A 142 -8.88 23.54 8.67
C GLU A 142 -7.88 24.11 7.66
N SER A 143 -6.60 23.71 7.76
CA SER A 143 -5.53 24.26 6.91
C SER A 143 -4.34 23.30 6.80
N VAL A 144 -3.57 23.49 5.72
CA VAL A 144 -2.26 22.83 5.57
C VAL A 144 -1.32 23.36 6.66
N PRO A 145 -0.56 22.51 7.36
CA PRO A 145 0.45 22.94 8.31
C PRO A 145 1.58 23.72 7.63
N GLU A 146 2.36 24.47 8.43
CA GLU A 146 3.50 25.21 7.90
C GLU A 146 4.61 24.23 7.47
N ALA A 147 4.93 24.22 6.17
CA ALA A 147 5.92 23.36 5.58
C ALA A 147 6.59 24.01 4.36
N ASP A 148 7.73 23.47 3.93
CA ASP A 148 8.42 23.89 2.70
C ASP A 148 7.75 23.35 1.44
N ILE A 149 7.19 22.15 1.52
CA ILE A 149 6.58 21.41 0.41
C ILE A 149 5.26 20.80 0.89
N ILE A 150 4.28 20.68 -0.02
CA ILE A 150 3.04 19.92 0.21
C ILE A 150 3.10 18.67 -0.65
N TYR A 151 2.86 17.51 -0.04
CA TYR A 151 2.78 16.22 -0.72
C TYR A 151 1.36 15.65 -0.58
N ILE A 152 0.68 15.46 -1.71
CA ILE A 152 -0.66 14.88 -1.80
C ILE A 152 -0.53 13.59 -2.61
N GLY A 153 -0.61 12.45 -1.94
CA GLY A 153 -0.57 11.14 -2.59
C GLY A 153 -1.90 10.75 -3.21
N GLY A 154 -1.93 9.55 -3.78
CA GLY A 154 -3.16 8.98 -4.31
C GLY A 154 -4.13 8.49 -3.22
N GLY A 155 -5.29 8.03 -3.66
CA GLY A 155 -6.33 7.51 -2.77
C GLY A 155 -7.66 7.37 -3.49
N PHE A 156 -8.75 7.60 -2.75
CA PHE A 156 -10.11 7.61 -3.27
C PHE A 156 -10.83 8.94 -2.99
N PRO A 157 -10.29 10.09 -3.42
CA PRO A 157 -10.90 11.40 -3.15
C PRO A 157 -12.32 11.52 -3.71
N GLU A 158 -12.66 10.79 -4.78
CA GLU A 158 -14.00 10.78 -5.36
C GLU A 158 -15.07 10.21 -4.41
N VAL A 159 -14.69 9.30 -3.51
CA VAL A 159 -15.60 8.74 -2.49
C VAL A 159 -15.95 9.79 -1.44
N PHE A 160 -15.06 10.73 -1.21
CA PHE A 160 -15.16 11.78 -0.20
C PHE A 160 -15.37 13.18 -0.81
N ALA A 161 -15.79 13.24 -2.08
CA ALA A 161 -15.89 14.51 -2.83
C ALA A 161 -16.74 15.56 -2.13
N ASP A 162 -17.90 15.17 -1.57
CA ASP A 162 -18.79 16.10 -0.85
C ASP A 162 -18.13 16.68 0.41
N GLN A 163 -17.34 15.89 1.13
CA GLN A 163 -16.61 16.33 2.32
C GLN A 163 -15.45 17.25 1.95
N LEU A 164 -14.69 16.90 0.92
CA LEU A 164 -13.61 17.74 0.39
C LEU A 164 -14.15 19.06 -0.14
N GLU A 165 -15.31 19.05 -0.82
CA GLU A 165 -15.98 20.28 -1.27
C GLU A 165 -16.43 21.13 -0.10
N ALA A 166 -16.98 20.54 0.94
CA ALA A 166 -17.46 21.25 2.13
C ALA A 166 -16.34 21.90 2.94
N ASN A 167 -15.12 21.31 2.95
CA ASN A 167 -13.96 21.85 3.65
C ASN A 167 -13.31 23.02 2.89
N LYS A 168 -14.00 24.17 2.86
CA LYS A 168 -13.55 25.37 2.14
C LYS A 168 -12.26 25.94 2.71
N SER A 169 -12.08 25.90 4.04
CA SER A 169 -10.89 26.44 4.71
C SER A 169 -9.62 25.71 4.25
N MET A 170 -9.65 24.39 4.18
CA MET A 170 -8.54 23.58 3.67
C MET A 170 -8.25 23.90 2.20
N ARG A 171 -9.27 23.92 1.34
CA ARG A 171 -9.10 24.25 -0.08
C ARG A 171 -8.50 25.64 -0.28
N ASP A 172 -8.99 26.63 0.47
CA ASP A 172 -8.44 27.99 0.44
C ASP A 172 -7.00 28.02 0.93
N SER A 173 -6.63 27.18 1.91
CA SER A 173 -5.27 27.06 2.41
C SER A 173 -4.32 26.49 1.36
N ILE A 174 -4.72 25.40 0.66
CA ILE A 174 -3.95 24.81 -0.45
C ILE A 174 -3.81 25.83 -1.59
N TYR A 175 -4.90 26.51 -1.93
CA TYR A 175 -4.88 27.52 -3.00
C TYR A 175 -3.94 28.69 -2.68
N LYS A 176 -3.94 29.18 -1.43
CA LYS A 176 -2.99 30.22 -0.97
C LYS A 176 -1.53 29.74 -1.03
N ALA A 177 -1.28 28.48 -0.69
CA ALA A 177 0.06 27.91 -0.82
C ALA A 177 0.51 27.90 -2.29
N TYR A 178 -0.37 27.52 -3.20
CA TYR A 178 -0.13 27.58 -4.65
C TYR A 178 0.14 29.01 -5.14
N GLU A 179 -0.68 29.99 -4.75
CA GLU A 179 -0.46 31.40 -5.11
C GLU A 179 0.84 31.99 -4.54
N ALA A 180 1.35 31.43 -3.45
CA ALA A 180 2.62 31.79 -2.84
C ALA A 180 3.84 31.05 -3.45
N ASP A 181 3.66 30.38 -4.60
CA ASP A 181 4.68 29.56 -5.27
C ASP A 181 5.27 28.45 -4.38
N LYS A 182 4.52 27.97 -3.38
CA LYS A 182 4.96 26.83 -2.56
C LYS A 182 4.95 25.57 -3.43
N PRO A 183 6.05 24.79 -3.44
CA PRO A 183 6.09 23.53 -4.16
C PRO A 183 4.99 22.56 -3.68
N ILE A 184 4.19 22.03 -4.61
CA ILE A 184 3.17 21.02 -4.35
C ILE A 184 3.45 19.84 -5.26
N TYR A 185 3.65 18.67 -4.66
CA TYR A 185 3.73 17.40 -5.37
C TYR A 185 2.42 16.65 -5.17
N ALA A 186 1.79 16.24 -6.26
CA ALA A 186 0.52 15.52 -6.22
C ALA A 186 0.54 14.33 -7.18
N GLU A 187 -0.04 13.23 -6.76
CA GLU A 187 -0.13 11.98 -7.51
C GLU A 187 -1.60 11.59 -7.72
N CYS A 188 -1.84 10.85 -8.83
CA CYS A 188 -3.15 10.31 -9.18
C CYS A 188 -4.13 11.40 -9.62
N GLY A 189 -5.41 11.22 -9.41
CA GLY A 189 -6.40 12.15 -9.97
C GLY A 189 -7.19 12.94 -8.95
#